data_af6dfe49337da45d4639860ec4d7cda3
#
_entry.id   af6dfe49337da45d4639860ec4d7cda3
#
_cell.length_a   1.000
_cell.length_b   1.000
_cell.length_c   1.000
_cell.angle_alpha   90.00
_cell.angle_beta   90.00
_cell.angle_gamma   90.00
#
_symmetry.space_group_name_H-M   'P 1'
#
loop_
_entity.id
_entity.type
_entity.pdbx_description
1 polymer ?
#
loop_
_entity_poly.entity_id
_entity_poly.type
_entity_poly.pdbx_seq_one_letter_code
_entity_poly.pdbx_strand_id
1 'polypeptide(L)'
;PDKKNKFLKNKSAGITQKGGRIEGLKILNSFLNERSKYYLKNLSKPEYSIDSSSRLSPFLSNGVISVKEIINEYRKRKESNFSSNTKGLIRNISAFNSRLSWRCHFIQKLEDQPDIEFKSMHSAYEGIRDNFTNEFFFESWMEGKTGFPIVDACMRSLIKTGWLPFRMRAMLVSFASYNLLIDWKKSGTYLAKLFTDFEPGIHYSQMQMQSGVTGINAVRIYNPV
;
A
#
# COMPACT_ATOMS: atom_id res chain seq x y z
N PRO A 1 -6.39 -29.47 15.28
CA PRO A 1 -5.36 -29.21 14.29
C PRO A 1 -5.65 -27.87 13.63
N ASP A 2 -4.76 -26.94 13.90
CA ASP A 2 -4.88 -25.51 13.73
C ASP A 2 -5.16 -25.08 12.27
N LYS A 3 -6.34 -24.58 11.98
CA LYS A 3 -6.66 -23.85 10.73
C LYS A 3 -5.74 -22.63 10.53
N LYS A 4 -5.13 -22.10 11.60
CA LYS A 4 -4.17 -20.95 11.56
C LYS A 4 -2.91 -21.22 10.75
N ASN A 5 -2.45 -22.47 10.67
CA ASN A 5 -1.20 -22.81 9.96
C ASN A 5 -1.35 -23.00 8.44
N LYS A 6 -2.57 -23.11 7.92
CA LYS A 6 -2.80 -23.34 6.49
C LYS A 6 -2.44 -22.10 5.64
N PHE A 7 -2.65 -20.89 6.18
CA PHE A 7 -2.32 -19.63 5.50
C PHE A 7 -0.82 -19.31 5.46
N LEU A 8 -0.04 -19.81 6.43
CA LEU A 8 1.41 -19.61 6.47
C LEU A 8 2.16 -20.61 5.58
N LYS A 9 1.61 -21.81 5.35
CA LYS A 9 2.25 -22.85 4.53
C LYS A 9 2.17 -22.62 3.02
N ASN A 10 1.25 -21.79 2.53
CA ASN A 10 1.09 -21.49 1.11
C ASN A 10 1.83 -20.22 0.64
N LYS A 11 2.82 -19.74 1.38
CA LYS A 11 3.84 -18.85 0.78
C LYS A 11 4.72 -19.68 -0.16
N SER A 12 4.10 -20.24 -1.21
CA SER A 12 4.85 -20.72 -2.38
C SER A 12 5.70 -19.54 -2.87
N ALA A 13 6.95 -19.84 -3.20
CA ALA A 13 7.98 -18.93 -3.68
C ALA A 13 7.50 -18.08 -4.88
N GLY A 14 6.64 -17.10 -4.61
CA GLY A 14 6.36 -16.00 -5.50
C GLY A 14 7.64 -15.18 -5.65
N ILE A 15 7.76 -14.43 -6.73
CA ILE A 15 8.87 -13.50 -6.96
C ILE A 15 8.76 -12.39 -5.90
N THR A 16 9.25 -12.67 -4.70
CA THR A 16 9.35 -11.68 -3.64
C THR A 16 10.55 -10.78 -3.90
N GLN A 17 10.41 -9.51 -3.56
CA GLN A 17 11.51 -8.57 -3.64
C GLN A 17 12.64 -9.03 -2.72
N LYS A 18 13.88 -9.11 -3.24
CA LYS A 18 15.05 -9.43 -2.40
C LYS A 18 15.22 -8.37 -1.32
N GLY A 19 15.47 -8.83 -0.09
CA GLY A 19 15.75 -7.98 1.06
C GLY A 19 17.21 -7.58 1.16
N GLY A 20 17.52 -6.85 2.25
CA GLY A 20 18.88 -6.44 2.59
C GLY A 20 19.29 -5.08 2.06
N ARG A 21 20.26 -4.46 2.74
CA ARG A 21 20.68 -3.08 2.49
C ARG A 21 21.25 -2.86 1.09
N ILE A 22 22.06 -3.80 0.59
CA ILE A 22 22.65 -3.70 -0.75
C ILE A 22 21.57 -3.61 -1.82
N GLU A 23 20.56 -4.48 -1.74
CA GLU A 23 19.45 -4.47 -2.69
C GLU A 23 18.59 -3.21 -2.53
N GLY A 24 18.34 -2.76 -1.31
CA GLY A 24 17.62 -1.52 -1.06
C GLY A 24 18.31 -0.30 -1.68
N LEU A 25 19.62 -0.19 -1.57
CA LEU A 25 20.40 0.89 -2.20
C LEU A 25 20.41 0.79 -3.73
N LYS A 26 20.50 -0.41 -4.31
CA LYS A 26 20.34 -0.61 -5.77
C LYS A 26 18.98 -0.13 -6.26
N ILE A 27 17.91 -0.48 -5.54
CA ILE A 27 16.54 -0.08 -5.87
C ILE A 27 16.37 1.43 -5.73
N LEU A 28 16.92 2.06 -4.70
CA LEU A 28 16.92 3.51 -4.53
C LEU A 28 17.63 4.18 -5.72
N ASN A 29 18.83 3.72 -6.05
CA ASN A 29 19.63 4.25 -7.16
C ASN A 29 18.89 4.13 -8.49
N SER A 30 18.36 2.97 -8.82
CA SER A 30 17.62 2.77 -10.08
C SER A 30 16.36 3.64 -10.14
N PHE A 31 15.66 3.82 -9.01
CA PHE A 31 14.50 4.70 -8.96
C PHE A 31 14.88 6.16 -9.21
N LEU A 32 15.86 6.67 -8.49
CA LEU A 32 16.26 8.08 -8.61
C LEU A 32 16.88 8.42 -9.97
N ASN A 33 17.52 7.47 -10.66
CA ASN A 33 18.17 7.70 -11.95
C ASN A 33 17.25 7.50 -13.15
N GLU A 34 16.40 6.46 -13.13
CA GLU A 34 15.74 5.95 -14.33
C GLU A 34 14.22 5.79 -14.13
N ARG A 35 13.81 4.94 -13.17
CA ARG A 35 12.42 4.51 -13.04
C ARG A 35 11.46 5.63 -12.65
N SER A 36 11.93 6.64 -11.93
CA SER A 36 11.11 7.80 -11.54
C SER A 36 10.66 8.67 -12.72
N LYS A 37 11.28 8.54 -13.90
CA LYS A 37 10.92 9.30 -15.10
C LYS A 37 9.43 9.25 -15.44
N TYR A 38 8.78 8.11 -15.19
CA TYR A 38 7.37 7.90 -15.49
C TYR A 38 6.51 7.72 -14.23
N TYR A 39 7.03 8.05 -13.05
CA TYR A 39 6.38 7.80 -11.76
C TYR A 39 4.94 8.33 -11.70
N LEU A 40 4.72 9.63 -11.94
CA LEU A 40 3.38 10.23 -11.90
C LEU A 40 2.46 9.70 -13.01
N LYS A 41 3.00 9.49 -14.23
CA LYS A 41 2.23 8.99 -15.37
C LYS A 41 1.68 7.59 -15.14
N ASN A 42 2.47 6.74 -14.46
CA ASN A 42 2.17 5.32 -14.30
C ASN A 42 1.60 4.96 -12.93
N LEU A 43 1.47 5.92 -12.01
CA LEU A 43 1.04 5.69 -10.63
C LEU A 43 -0.31 4.97 -10.51
N SER A 44 -1.18 5.12 -11.51
CA SER A 44 -2.52 4.54 -11.54
C SER A 44 -2.67 3.36 -12.51
N LYS A 45 -1.59 2.97 -13.18
CA LYS A 45 -1.59 1.91 -14.19
C LYS A 45 -0.95 0.65 -13.61
N PRO A 46 -1.72 -0.40 -13.29
CA PRO A 46 -1.19 -1.60 -12.62
C PRO A 46 0.01 -2.20 -13.33
N GLU A 47 -0.09 -2.35 -14.65
CA GLU A 47 0.94 -2.99 -15.49
C GLU A 47 2.28 -2.24 -15.51
N TYR A 48 2.28 -0.92 -15.40
CA TYR A 48 3.50 -0.10 -15.48
C TYR A 48 3.97 0.42 -14.11
N SER A 49 3.09 0.41 -13.11
CA SER A 49 3.39 1.00 -11.80
C SER A 49 4.45 0.20 -11.02
N ILE A 50 4.57 -1.09 -11.28
CA ILE A 50 5.60 -1.94 -10.64
C ILE A 50 6.99 -1.45 -11.01
N ASP A 51 7.22 -1.15 -12.29
CA ASP A 51 8.54 -0.76 -12.82
C ASP A 51 8.84 0.73 -12.59
N SER A 52 7.83 1.58 -12.49
CA SER A 52 7.99 3.02 -12.31
C SER A 52 7.84 3.50 -10.86
N SER A 53 7.39 2.67 -9.94
CA SER A 53 7.33 3.00 -8.51
C SER A 53 8.67 2.85 -7.80
N SER A 54 8.81 3.46 -6.62
CA SER A 54 10.07 3.40 -5.88
C SER A 54 10.44 1.99 -5.40
N ARG A 55 9.44 1.18 -5.04
CA ARG A 55 9.65 -0.16 -4.45
C ARG A 55 10.45 -0.14 -3.15
N LEU A 56 10.47 1.01 -2.45
CA LEU A 56 11.24 1.21 -1.22
C LEU A 56 10.46 0.89 0.06
N SER A 57 9.13 0.73 -0.04
CA SER A 57 8.29 0.50 1.14
C SER A 57 8.71 -0.69 1.99
N PRO A 58 9.11 -1.88 1.46
CA PRO A 58 9.57 -2.98 2.30
C PRO A 58 10.89 -2.68 3.04
N PHE A 59 11.77 -1.88 2.45
CA PHE A 59 13.04 -1.49 3.08
C PHE A 59 12.85 -0.43 4.16
N LEU A 60 11.85 0.43 3.99
CA LEU A 60 11.47 1.45 4.97
C LEU A 60 10.75 0.84 6.17
N SER A 61 9.79 -0.06 5.96
CA SER A 61 9.04 -0.68 7.06
C SER A 61 9.91 -1.60 7.91
N ASN A 62 10.92 -2.23 7.31
CA ASN A 62 11.87 -3.09 8.02
C ASN A 62 13.15 -2.36 8.47
N GLY A 63 13.21 -1.03 8.40
CA GLY A 63 14.33 -0.22 8.88
C GLY A 63 15.65 -0.41 8.13
N VAL A 64 15.63 -1.03 6.94
CA VAL A 64 16.84 -1.32 6.14
C VAL A 64 17.42 -0.04 5.54
N ILE A 65 16.56 0.89 5.15
CA ILE A 65 16.90 2.24 4.66
C ILE A 65 16.02 3.24 5.41
N SER A 66 16.60 4.34 5.85
CA SER A 66 15.86 5.40 6.52
C SER A 66 15.29 6.44 5.51
N VAL A 67 14.23 7.11 5.92
CA VAL A 67 13.67 8.26 5.16
C VAL A 67 14.76 9.34 4.97
N LYS A 68 15.58 9.59 6.00
CA LYS A 68 16.67 10.57 5.96
C LYS A 68 17.69 10.25 4.86
N GLU A 69 18.08 8.99 4.72
CA GLU A 69 19.00 8.55 3.67
C GLU A 69 18.40 8.82 2.28
N ILE A 70 17.13 8.48 2.07
CA ILE A 70 16.44 8.71 0.79
C ILE A 70 16.40 10.21 0.45
N ILE A 71 16.05 11.05 1.43
CA ILE A 71 16.01 12.52 1.24
C ILE A 71 17.39 13.07 0.94
N ASN A 72 18.43 12.60 1.60
CA ASN A 72 19.81 13.03 1.33
C ASN A 72 20.26 12.67 -0.10
N GLU A 73 19.99 11.45 -0.55
CA GLU A 73 20.29 11.04 -1.93
C GLU A 73 19.47 11.85 -2.96
N TYR A 74 18.21 12.17 -2.67
CA TYR A 74 17.41 13.06 -3.49
C TYR A 74 18.02 14.46 -3.58
N ARG A 75 18.46 15.06 -2.44
CA ARG A 75 19.06 16.40 -2.40
C ARG A 75 20.33 16.45 -3.22
N LYS A 76 21.25 15.50 -3.04
CA LYS A 76 22.49 15.41 -3.83
C LYS A 76 22.21 15.41 -5.34
N ARG A 77 21.18 14.65 -5.76
CA ARG A 77 20.82 14.60 -7.20
C ARG A 77 20.15 15.85 -7.71
N LYS A 78 19.36 16.51 -6.89
CA LYS A 78 18.78 17.80 -7.24
C LYS A 78 19.87 18.85 -7.48
N GLU A 79 20.91 18.85 -6.67
CA GLU A 79 22.06 19.76 -6.79
C GLU A 79 22.93 19.47 -8.01
N SER A 80 23.14 18.18 -8.34
CA SER A 80 23.97 17.77 -9.48
C SER A 80 23.30 17.91 -10.86
N ASN A 81 21.97 17.96 -10.94
CA ASN A 81 21.19 17.88 -12.18
C ASN A 81 20.50 19.23 -12.54
N PHE A 82 21.22 20.34 -12.49
CA PHE A 82 20.67 21.68 -12.82
C PHE A 82 20.53 21.94 -14.34
N SER A 83 20.58 20.92 -15.20
CA SER A 83 20.37 21.13 -16.64
C SER A 83 18.87 21.16 -17.01
N SER A 84 18.52 21.96 -17.98
CA SER A 84 17.16 22.27 -18.43
C SER A 84 16.31 21.04 -18.85
N ASN A 85 16.94 19.90 -19.12
CA ASN A 85 16.29 18.68 -19.60
C ASN A 85 15.74 17.79 -18.45
N THR A 86 15.92 18.18 -17.18
CA THR A 86 15.56 17.37 -16.00
C THR A 86 14.30 17.81 -15.25
N LYS A 87 13.59 18.83 -15.73
CA LYS A 87 12.39 19.38 -15.07
C LYS A 87 11.32 18.29 -14.77
N GLY A 88 11.07 17.39 -15.73
CA GLY A 88 10.11 16.30 -15.57
C GLY A 88 10.54 15.28 -14.50
N LEU A 89 11.81 14.96 -14.44
CA LEU A 89 12.38 14.06 -13.45
C LEU A 89 12.28 14.66 -12.05
N ILE A 90 12.65 15.92 -11.89
CA ILE A 90 12.55 16.64 -10.59
C ILE A 90 11.11 16.65 -10.09
N ARG A 91 10.12 16.92 -10.96
CA ARG A 91 8.70 16.89 -10.59
C ARG A 91 8.26 15.52 -10.07
N ASN A 92 8.66 14.44 -10.73
CA ASN A 92 8.33 13.08 -10.34
C ASN A 92 8.96 12.70 -8.99
N ILE A 93 10.23 13.04 -8.78
CA ILE A 93 10.93 12.75 -7.52
C ILE A 93 10.40 13.64 -6.39
N SER A 94 10.03 14.88 -6.67
CA SER A 94 9.39 15.77 -5.69
C SER A 94 8.03 15.22 -5.23
N ALA A 95 7.24 14.68 -6.16
CA ALA A 95 5.99 13.99 -5.81
C ALA A 95 6.23 12.74 -4.97
N PHE A 96 7.29 11.99 -5.23
CA PHE A 96 7.70 10.87 -4.37
C PHE A 96 8.12 11.35 -2.97
N ASN A 97 8.90 12.41 -2.87
CA ASN A 97 9.30 12.99 -1.59
C ASN A 97 8.09 13.38 -0.72
N SER A 98 7.06 13.97 -1.34
CA SER A 98 5.78 14.22 -0.66
C SER A 98 5.15 12.95 -0.06
N ARG A 99 5.33 11.76 -0.68
CA ARG A 99 4.84 10.49 -0.12
C ARG A 99 5.62 10.05 1.12
N LEU A 100 6.89 10.39 1.22
CA LEU A 100 7.67 10.16 2.44
C LEU A 100 7.16 11.00 3.62
N SER A 101 6.75 12.25 3.36
CA SER A 101 6.11 13.09 4.37
C SER A 101 4.76 12.50 4.84
N TRP A 102 3.94 12.01 3.92
CA TRP A 102 2.70 11.31 4.27
C TRP A 102 2.95 10.05 5.10
N ARG A 103 4.02 9.30 4.80
CA ARG A 103 4.42 8.16 5.63
C ARG A 103 4.65 8.58 7.09
N CYS A 104 5.46 9.60 7.30
CA CYS A 104 5.74 10.12 8.64
C CYS A 104 4.45 10.58 9.34
N HIS A 105 3.58 11.31 8.63
CA HIS A 105 2.30 11.77 9.18
C HIS A 105 1.43 10.62 9.68
N PHE A 106 1.29 9.54 8.92
CA PHE A 106 0.45 8.40 9.34
C PHE A 106 1.05 7.61 10.50
N ILE A 107 2.37 7.53 10.61
CA ILE A 107 3.05 6.91 11.76
C ILE A 107 2.79 7.75 13.01
N GLN A 108 3.02 9.06 12.94
CA GLN A 108 2.73 9.98 14.05
C GLN A 108 1.25 9.93 14.46
N LYS A 109 0.34 9.82 13.49
CA LYS A 109 -1.08 9.69 13.79
C LYS A 109 -1.41 8.45 14.64
N LEU A 110 -0.74 7.32 14.40
CA LEU A 110 -0.91 6.14 15.23
C LEU A 110 -0.29 6.33 16.63
N GLU A 111 0.85 7.01 16.72
CA GLU A 111 1.49 7.36 18.00
C GLU A 111 0.57 8.25 18.84
N ASP A 112 -0.06 9.26 18.21
CA ASP A 112 -0.99 10.18 18.88
C ASP A 112 -2.32 9.53 19.25
N GLN A 113 -2.77 8.55 18.46
CA GLN A 113 -4.06 7.87 18.61
C GLN A 113 -3.93 6.36 18.38
N PRO A 114 -3.40 5.60 19.36
CA PRO A 114 -3.16 4.15 19.21
C PRO A 114 -4.44 3.34 18.94
N ASP A 115 -5.58 3.81 19.39
CA ASP A 115 -6.88 3.15 19.24
C ASP A 115 -7.33 2.97 17.77
N ILE A 116 -6.74 3.69 16.81
CA ILE A 116 -7.10 3.56 15.38
C ILE A 116 -6.80 2.17 14.79
N GLU A 117 -6.01 1.37 15.49
CA GLU A 117 -5.80 -0.03 15.14
C GLU A 117 -7.07 -0.87 15.37
N PHE A 118 -7.86 -0.50 16.39
CA PHE A 118 -8.96 -1.32 16.88
C PHE A 118 -10.34 -0.67 16.72
N LYS A 119 -10.39 0.65 16.65
CA LYS A 119 -11.63 1.44 16.59
C LYS A 119 -11.65 2.35 15.37
N SER A 120 -12.84 2.64 14.88
CA SER A 120 -13.01 3.63 13.82
C SER A 120 -12.61 5.01 14.31
N MET A 121 -11.88 5.79 13.49
CA MET A 121 -11.45 7.15 13.82
C MET A 121 -12.63 8.06 14.19
N HIS A 122 -13.78 7.82 13.57
CA HIS A 122 -15.01 8.51 13.90
C HIS A 122 -16.01 7.51 14.51
N SER A 123 -16.40 7.72 15.76
CA SER A 123 -17.21 6.80 16.57
C SER A 123 -18.57 6.45 15.94
N ALA A 124 -19.19 7.38 15.18
CA ALA A 124 -20.46 7.13 14.50
C ALA A 124 -20.39 6.03 13.42
N TYR A 125 -19.18 5.64 12.98
CA TYR A 125 -18.98 4.57 12.01
C TYR A 125 -18.55 3.24 12.64
N GLU A 126 -18.45 3.18 13.97
CA GLU A 126 -18.10 1.95 14.66
C GLU A 126 -19.22 0.93 14.48
N GLY A 127 -18.86 -0.29 14.05
CA GLY A 127 -19.82 -1.37 13.86
C GLY A 127 -20.75 -1.24 12.63
N ILE A 128 -20.57 -0.23 11.78
CA ILE A 128 -21.47 0.04 10.64
C ILE A 128 -21.67 -1.16 9.69
N ARG A 129 -20.72 -2.11 9.68
CA ARG A 129 -20.76 -3.30 8.81
C ARG A 129 -20.76 -4.62 9.57
N ASP A 130 -20.88 -4.64 10.89
CA ASP A 130 -20.77 -5.85 11.70
C ASP A 130 -21.81 -6.92 11.31
N ASN A 131 -23.01 -6.51 10.96
CA ASN A 131 -24.12 -7.41 10.62
C ASN A 131 -24.24 -7.76 9.14
N PHE A 132 -23.36 -7.22 8.28
CA PHE A 132 -23.49 -7.37 6.83
C PHE A 132 -22.44 -8.28 6.20
N THR A 133 -21.41 -8.67 6.95
CA THR A 133 -20.33 -9.48 6.39
C THR A 133 -20.81 -10.88 6.03
N ASN A 134 -20.77 -11.19 4.74
CA ASN A 134 -20.99 -12.53 4.21
C ASN A 134 -19.67 -13.27 4.11
N GLU A 135 -19.53 -14.41 4.80
CA GLU A 135 -18.27 -15.19 4.83
C GLU A 135 -17.88 -15.71 3.44
N PHE A 136 -18.83 -16.14 2.63
CA PHE A 136 -18.57 -16.60 1.27
C PHE A 136 -17.98 -15.48 0.40
N PHE A 137 -18.48 -14.25 0.52
CA PHE A 137 -17.92 -13.12 -0.21
C PHE A 137 -16.54 -12.73 0.31
N PHE A 138 -16.33 -12.82 1.63
CA PHE A 138 -15.02 -12.56 2.21
C PHE A 138 -13.98 -13.59 1.77
N GLU A 139 -14.30 -14.87 1.77
CA GLU A 139 -13.42 -15.93 1.29
C GLU A 139 -13.12 -15.78 -0.20
N SER A 140 -14.14 -15.49 -1.01
CA SER A 140 -13.96 -15.23 -2.45
C SER A 140 -13.02 -14.05 -2.70
N TRP A 141 -13.14 -12.98 -1.91
CA TRP A 141 -12.25 -11.83 -2.00
C TRP A 141 -10.83 -12.18 -1.56
N MET A 142 -10.67 -12.90 -0.44
CA MET A 142 -9.36 -13.35 0.04
C MET A 142 -8.61 -14.21 -0.97
N GLU A 143 -9.33 -15.04 -1.73
CA GLU A 143 -8.74 -15.95 -2.72
C GLU A 143 -8.60 -15.32 -4.11
N GLY A 144 -9.11 -14.11 -4.33
CA GLY A 144 -9.15 -13.47 -5.64
C GLY A 144 -10.05 -14.21 -6.64
N LYS A 145 -11.25 -14.56 -6.18
CA LYS A 145 -12.29 -15.30 -6.91
C LYS A 145 -13.65 -14.59 -6.86
N THR A 146 -13.64 -13.27 -6.86
CA THR A 146 -14.85 -12.46 -6.78
C THR A 146 -15.64 -12.40 -8.08
N GLY A 147 -15.00 -12.77 -9.21
CA GLY A 147 -15.55 -12.59 -10.55
C GLY A 147 -15.28 -11.21 -11.16
N PHE A 148 -14.66 -10.27 -10.41
CA PHE A 148 -14.22 -8.98 -10.93
C PHE A 148 -12.75 -9.06 -11.34
N PRO A 149 -12.41 -9.06 -12.63
CA PRO A 149 -11.09 -9.43 -13.12
C PRO A 149 -9.94 -8.64 -12.50
N ILE A 150 -10.09 -7.31 -12.35
CA ILE A 150 -9.02 -6.47 -11.79
C ILE A 150 -8.85 -6.67 -10.28
N VAL A 151 -9.95 -6.88 -9.54
CA VAL A 151 -9.92 -7.18 -8.10
C VAL A 151 -9.19 -8.49 -7.88
N ASP A 152 -9.59 -9.53 -8.61
CA ASP A 152 -9.04 -10.88 -8.53
C ASP A 152 -7.56 -10.91 -8.92
N ALA A 153 -7.20 -10.24 -10.00
CA ALA A 153 -5.81 -10.13 -10.44
C ALA A 153 -4.93 -9.44 -9.38
N CYS A 154 -5.42 -8.34 -8.78
CA CYS A 154 -4.71 -7.63 -7.72
C CYS A 154 -4.55 -8.49 -6.47
N MET A 155 -5.60 -9.19 -6.04
CA MET A 155 -5.52 -10.06 -4.86
C MET A 155 -4.55 -11.23 -5.10
N ARG A 156 -4.65 -11.92 -6.22
CA ARG A 156 -3.71 -13.00 -6.59
C ARG A 156 -2.28 -12.49 -6.71
N SER A 157 -2.07 -11.29 -7.26
CA SER A 157 -0.75 -10.66 -7.31
C SER A 157 -0.21 -10.38 -5.92
N LEU A 158 -1.03 -9.86 -5.01
CA LEU A 158 -0.65 -9.61 -3.61
C LEU A 158 -0.27 -10.90 -2.91
N ILE A 159 -1.07 -11.95 -3.01
CA ILE A 159 -0.80 -13.28 -2.41
C ILE A 159 0.55 -13.81 -2.90
N LYS A 160 0.83 -13.64 -4.20
CA LYS A 160 2.05 -14.15 -4.83
C LYS A 160 3.29 -13.33 -4.47
N THR A 161 3.17 -11.99 -4.40
CA THR A 161 4.34 -11.09 -4.33
C THR A 161 4.51 -10.38 -3.00
N GLY A 162 3.46 -10.31 -2.19
CA GLY A 162 3.44 -9.53 -0.94
C GLY A 162 3.41 -8.02 -1.15
N TRP A 163 3.20 -7.53 -2.38
CA TRP A 163 3.22 -6.10 -2.67
C TRP A 163 2.24 -5.69 -3.77
N LEU A 164 1.67 -4.49 -3.63
CA LEU A 164 0.85 -3.84 -4.63
C LEU A 164 1.12 -2.33 -4.69
N PRO A 165 0.92 -1.67 -5.83
CA PRO A 165 0.86 -0.21 -5.91
C PRO A 165 -0.29 0.34 -5.07
N PHE A 166 -0.12 1.56 -4.55
CA PHE A 166 -1.08 2.17 -3.62
C PHE A 166 -2.53 2.18 -4.13
N ARG A 167 -2.76 2.55 -5.40
CA ARG A 167 -4.13 2.61 -5.93
C ARG A 167 -4.82 1.25 -5.99
N MET A 168 -4.06 0.19 -6.21
CA MET A 168 -4.60 -1.17 -6.20
C MET A 168 -4.95 -1.62 -4.78
N ARG A 169 -4.14 -1.23 -3.78
CA ARG A 169 -4.48 -1.44 -2.36
C ARG A 169 -5.78 -0.74 -2.00
N ALA A 170 -5.89 0.54 -2.35
CA ALA A 170 -7.09 1.35 -2.10
C ALA A 170 -8.33 0.75 -2.77
N MET A 171 -8.21 0.27 -4.00
CA MET A 171 -9.30 -0.40 -4.73
C MET A 171 -9.73 -1.70 -4.03
N LEU A 172 -8.80 -2.55 -3.59
CA LEU A 172 -9.13 -3.79 -2.88
C LEU A 172 -9.92 -3.51 -1.60
N VAL A 173 -9.53 -2.50 -0.82
CA VAL A 173 -10.21 -2.13 0.42
C VAL A 173 -11.57 -1.50 0.14
N SER A 174 -11.63 -0.59 -0.81
CA SER A 174 -12.89 0.05 -1.23
C SER A 174 -13.89 -1.00 -1.71
N PHE A 175 -13.46 -1.94 -2.54
CA PHE A 175 -14.31 -3.03 -3.04
C PHE A 175 -14.82 -3.91 -1.88
N ALA A 176 -13.94 -4.35 -0.98
CA ALA A 176 -14.35 -5.13 0.19
C ALA A 176 -15.40 -4.39 1.02
N SER A 177 -15.21 -3.09 1.27
CA SER A 177 -16.06 -2.32 2.18
C SER A 177 -17.37 -1.83 1.57
N TYR A 178 -17.38 -1.44 0.29
CA TYR A 178 -18.58 -0.87 -0.34
C TYR A 178 -19.36 -1.85 -1.21
N ASN A 179 -18.68 -2.78 -1.87
CA ASN A 179 -19.35 -3.74 -2.74
C ASN A 179 -19.71 -5.04 -1.99
N LEU A 180 -18.84 -5.47 -1.07
CA LEU A 180 -19.07 -6.70 -0.31
C LEU A 180 -19.53 -6.47 1.14
N LEU A 181 -19.61 -5.21 1.58
CA LEU A 181 -19.99 -4.78 2.93
C LEU A 181 -19.15 -5.43 4.05
N ILE A 182 -17.88 -5.73 3.75
CA ILE A 182 -16.94 -6.33 4.71
C ILE A 182 -16.39 -5.22 5.61
N ASP A 183 -16.39 -5.48 6.92
CA ASP A 183 -15.79 -4.56 7.89
C ASP A 183 -14.28 -4.37 7.63
N TRP A 184 -13.83 -3.12 7.82
CA TRP A 184 -12.44 -2.74 7.57
C TRP A 184 -11.43 -3.47 8.48
N LYS A 185 -11.82 -3.83 9.70
CA LYS A 185 -10.96 -4.58 10.64
C LYS A 185 -10.68 -5.98 10.10
N LYS A 186 -11.73 -6.63 9.57
CA LYS A 186 -11.63 -7.98 9.00
C LYS A 186 -10.76 -8.02 7.75
N SER A 187 -11.04 -7.14 6.79
CA SER A 187 -10.26 -7.03 5.57
C SER A 187 -8.85 -6.52 5.84
N GLY A 188 -8.68 -5.54 6.73
CA GLY A 188 -7.39 -4.99 7.14
C GLY A 188 -6.50 -6.02 7.82
N THR A 189 -7.04 -6.81 8.76
CA THR A 189 -6.29 -7.89 9.43
C THR A 189 -5.78 -8.94 8.43
N TYR A 190 -6.57 -9.28 7.42
CA TYR A 190 -6.13 -10.20 6.37
C TYR A 190 -5.01 -9.59 5.51
N LEU A 191 -5.20 -8.37 5.03
CA LEU A 191 -4.20 -7.68 4.20
C LEU A 191 -2.88 -7.43 4.94
N ALA A 192 -2.92 -7.11 6.24
CA ALA A 192 -1.73 -6.94 7.08
C ALA A 192 -0.80 -8.15 7.05
N LYS A 193 -1.35 -9.37 6.97
CA LYS A 193 -0.58 -10.62 6.89
C LYS A 193 0.07 -10.86 5.54
N LEU A 194 -0.41 -10.21 4.48
CA LEU A 194 0.08 -10.39 3.12
C LEU A 194 1.15 -9.37 2.73
N PHE A 195 1.06 -8.12 3.23
CA PHE A 195 1.99 -7.07 2.84
C PHE A 195 3.39 -7.27 3.45
N THR A 196 4.41 -7.36 2.60
CA THR A 196 5.83 -7.38 3.01
C THR A 196 6.32 -6.02 3.53
N ASP A 197 5.55 -4.97 3.26
CA ASP A 197 5.79 -3.60 3.69
C ASP A 197 4.75 -3.12 4.71
N PHE A 198 4.21 -4.05 5.50
CA PHE A 198 3.26 -3.69 6.56
C PHE A 198 3.89 -2.65 7.51
N GLU A 199 3.15 -1.56 7.71
CA GLU A 199 3.47 -0.49 8.65
C GLU A 199 2.14 -0.07 9.30
N PRO A 200 1.93 -0.33 10.60
CA PRO A 200 0.61 -0.21 11.23
C PRO A 200 0.01 1.18 11.10
N GLY A 201 0.78 2.26 11.29
CA GLY A 201 0.28 3.62 11.16
C GLY A 201 -0.29 3.93 9.79
N ILE A 202 0.41 3.50 8.72
CA ILE A 202 -0.06 3.66 7.35
C ILE A 202 -1.22 2.72 7.08
N HIS A 203 -1.07 1.46 7.46
CA HIS A 203 -2.03 0.41 7.13
C HIS A 203 -3.42 0.73 7.69
N TYR A 204 -3.57 0.86 9.00
CA TYR A 204 -4.87 1.06 9.62
C TYR A 204 -5.50 2.40 9.25
N SER A 205 -4.70 3.48 9.16
CA SER A 205 -5.19 4.76 8.65
C SER A 205 -5.76 4.63 7.23
N GLN A 206 -5.07 3.92 6.33
CA GLN A 206 -5.54 3.72 4.96
C GLN A 206 -6.75 2.78 4.89
N MET A 207 -6.79 1.70 5.68
CA MET A 207 -7.97 0.84 5.75
C MET A 207 -9.22 1.65 6.08
N GLN A 208 -9.15 2.49 7.09
CA GLN A 208 -10.26 3.34 7.51
C GLN A 208 -10.63 4.41 6.47
N MET A 209 -9.63 5.08 5.88
CA MET A 209 -9.87 6.07 4.83
C MET A 209 -10.55 5.47 3.60
N GLN A 210 -10.12 4.31 3.14
CA GLN A 210 -10.68 3.66 1.95
C GLN A 210 -12.02 2.96 2.23
N SER A 211 -12.33 2.67 3.49
CA SER A 211 -13.61 2.12 3.93
C SER A 211 -14.65 3.20 4.27
N GLY A 212 -14.24 4.48 4.31
CA GLY A 212 -15.12 5.62 4.59
C GLY A 212 -15.54 5.77 6.04
N VAL A 213 -14.74 5.30 6.99
CA VAL A 213 -15.07 5.33 8.43
C VAL A 213 -14.29 6.40 9.21
N THR A 214 -13.67 7.35 8.50
CA THR A 214 -12.90 8.44 9.14
C THR A 214 -13.72 9.69 9.43
N GLY A 215 -14.87 9.86 8.78
CA GLY A 215 -15.73 11.04 8.92
C GLY A 215 -15.23 12.33 8.27
N ILE A 216 -13.97 12.37 7.83
CA ILE A 216 -13.33 13.60 7.30
C ILE A 216 -12.98 13.52 5.81
N ASN A 217 -12.92 12.33 5.25
CA ASN A 217 -12.56 12.14 3.84
C ASN A 217 -13.82 11.92 3.00
N ALA A 218 -13.84 12.49 1.80
CA ALA A 218 -14.85 12.15 0.83
C ALA A 218 -14.82 10.65 0.51
N VAL A 219 -15.99 10.03 0.47
CA VAL A 219 -16.14 8.62 0.08
C VAL A 219 -15.62 8.43 -1.34
N ARG A 220 -14.73 7.48 -1.53
CA ARG A 220 -14.15 7.14 -2.82
C ARG A 220 -14.43 5.68 -3.13
N ILE A 221 -15.40 5.45 -3.99
CA ILE A 221 -15.69 4.11 -4.51
C ILE A 221 -14.91 3.95 -5.80
N TYR A 222 -14.02 2.96 -5.83
CA TYR A 222 -13.26 2.65 -7.03
C TYR A 222 -14.10 1.76 -7.95
N ASN A 223 -14.13 2.11 -9.24
CA ASN A 223 -14.77 1.25 -10.22
C ASN A 223 -13.95 -0.03 -10.40
N PRO A 224 -14.52 -1.23 -10.18
CA PRO A 224 -13.84 -2.50 -10.32
C PRO A 224 -13.93 -3.10 -11.74
N VAL A 225 -14.50 -2.34 -12.69
CA VAL A 225 -14.72 -2.74 -14.10
C VAL A 225 -13.80 -1.96 -15.03
#